data_66655d2437c05383195be1255e7022de
#
_entry.id   66655d2437c05383195be1255e7022de
#
_cell.length_a   1.000
_cell.length_b   1.000
_cell.length_c   1.000
_cell.angle_alpha   90.00
_cell.angle_beta   90.00
_cell.angle_gamma   90.00
#
_symmetry.space_group_name_H-M   'P 1'
#
loop_
_entity.id
_entity.type
_entity.pdbx_description
1 polymer ?
#
loop_
_entity_poly.entity_id
_entity_poly.type
_entity_poly.pdbx_seq_one_letter_code
_entity_poly.pdbx_strand_id
1 'polypeptide(L)'
;MIFAVDVNGLLKLWLVFSAIYRQTVATIQEEIMVLHSTRWLALAYFTYFFSYGIFLPFWSVWLKGIGLTPQTIGILLGAGLVARFLGSLLIAPRVSDPSRLITALRVLALLTLLFALAFWAGHTVAWLMVVMIGFNLFFSPLVPLTDALANTWQKQITMDYGRVRVWGSIAFVIGSAVTGKLVSLYDHQAILAMLTLGLISMLLGMLLRPSVLPQGQSRQQEAAGWPAWKSLIRQSWRFLACVSLLQGAHAAYYGFSAIYWQEAGYSASTVGYLWSLGVVAEVVVFTLSHKLFRRWSARDLLLLSAVCGVVRWGLMGWTTALPGLVLIQILHCGTFTVCHLAAMRYIAARQGADVIRLQAVYSAVAMGGSIAVMTVFAGFLFQHLHQGVFWVMALVALPAMVLRPRVSAQVNPQA
;
A
#
# COMPACT_ATOMS: atom_id res chain seq x y z
N MET A 1 -8.81 62.82 1.55
CA MET A 1 -8.60 62.43 2.96
C MET A 1 -8.23 60.96 2.94
N ILE A 2 -6.92 60.71 2.88
CA ILE A 2 -6.33 59.38 2.68
C ILE A 2 -6.28 58.74 4.07
N PHE A 3 -6.89 57.56 4.24
CA PHE A 3 -6.78 56.74 5.46
C PHE A 3 -5.31 56.31 5.62
N ALA A 4 -4.62 56.97 6.55
CA ALA A 4 -3.32 56.47 7.02
C ALA A 4 -3.58 55.21 7.85
N VAL A 5 -3.30 54.05 7.29
CA VAL A 5 -3.33 52.78 8.01
C VAL A 5 -2.23 52.83 9.06
N ASP A 6 -2.57 52.78 10.34
CA ASP A 6 -1.60 52.69 11.44
C ASP A 6 -0.89 51.36 11.42
N VAL A 7 0.20 51.32 10.69
CA VAL A 7 1.06 50.13 10.53
C VAL A 7 1.62 49.65 11.88
N ASN A 8 1.86 50.57 12.82
CA ASN A 8 2.33 50.23 14.17
C ASN A 8 1.24 49.58 15.02
N GLY A 9 0.00 49.94 14.86
CA GLY A 9 -1.16 49.29 15.48
C GLY A 9 -1.36 47.87 14.97
N LEU A 10 -1.25 47.66 13.64
CA LEU A 10 -1.32 46.34 13.04
C LEU A 10 -0.15 45.45 13.45
N LEU A 11 1.06 45.96 13.55
CA LEU A 11 2.25 45.21 14.01
C LEU A 11 2.11 44.78 15.48
N LYS A 12 1.59 45.65 16.36
CA LYS A 12 1.30 45.33 17.77
C LYS A 12 0.22 44.25 17.87
N LEU A 13 -0.86 44.36 17.10
CA LEU A 13 -1.91 43.33 17.04
C LEU A 13 -1.35 41.98 16.56
N TRP A 14 -0.52 41.97 15.52
CA TRP A 14 0.12 40.75 15.02
C TRP A 14 1.06 40.13 16.07
N LEU A 15 1.85 40.91 16.79
CA LEU A 15 2.72 40.42 17.87
C LEU A 15 1.91 39.85 19.04
N VAL A 16 0.82 40.46 19.43
CA VAL A 16 -0.09 39.93 20.46
C VAL A 16 -0.74 38.63 20.00
N PHE A 17 -1.27 38.61 18.76
CA PHE A 17 -1.82 37.36 18.19
C PHE A 17 -0.80 36.25 18.09
N SER A 18 0.44 36.55 17.67
CA SER A 18 1.49 35.57 17.55
C SER A 18 1.95 35.05 18.93
N ALA A 19 1.93 35.88 19.97
CA ALA A 19 2.22 35.48 21.33
C ALA A 19 1.12 34.60 21.93
N ILE A 20 -0.14 35.00 21.76
CA ILE A 20 -1.31 34.19 22.17
C ILE A 20 -1.32 32.86 21.44
N TYR A 21 -1.10 32.88 20.12
CA TYR A 21 -1.02 31.64 19.31
C TYR A 21 0.09 30.71 19.82
N ARG A 22 1.31 31.22 20.05
CA ARG A 22 2.42 30.43 20.61
C ARG A 22 2.10 29.89 22.01
N GLN A 23 1.51 30.71 22.85
CA GLN A 23 1.13 30.30 24.20
C GLN A 23 0.00 29.26 24.20
N THR A 24 -1.02 29.44 23.38
CA THR A 24 -2.12 28.48 23.20
C THR A 24 -1.62 27.17 22.60
N VAL A 25 -0.74 27.24 21.60
CA VAL A 25 -0.12 26.04 21.00
C VAL A 25 0.80 25.33 22.01
N ALA A 26 1.55 26.09 22.82
CA ALA A 26 2.40 25.50 23.88
C ALA A 26 1.53 24.84 24.96
N THR A 27 0.45 25.48 25.41
CA THR A 27 -0.46 24.90 26.42
C THR A 27 -1.18 23.65 25.87
N ILE A 28 -1.63 23.67 24.62
CA ILE A 28 -2.22 22.50 23.95
C ILE A 28 -1.16 21.38 23.79
N GLN A 29 0.12 21.74 23.57
CA GLN A 29 1.22 20.77 23.48
C GLN A 29 1.56 20.15 24.85
N GLU A 30 1.37 20.82 25.95
CA GLU A 30 1.57 20.26 27.30
C GLU A 30 0.44 19.32 27.71
N GLU A 31 -0.78 19.51 27.23
CA GLU A 31 -1.93 18.61 27.48
C GLU A 31 -2.01 17.41 26.51
N ILE A 32 -1.21 17.36 25.44
CA ILE A 32 -1.20 16.23 24.50
C ILE A 32 -0.64 15.00 25.23
N MET A 33 -1.44 13.95 25.30
CA MET A 33 -1.05 12.68 25.90
C MET A 33 0.23 12.13 25.25
N VAL A 34 1.28 11.93 26.05
CA VAL A 34 2.55 11.34 25.62
C VAL A 34 2.37 9.83 25.53
N LEU A 35 2.55 9.28 24.35
CA LEU A 35 2.47 7.85 24.10
C LEU A 35 3.88 7.25 23.94
N HIS A 36 4.13 6.09 24.56
CA HIS A 36 5.40 5.38 24.35
C HIS A 36 5.67 5.16 22.85
N SER A 37 6.88 5.49 22.37
CA SER A 37 7.20 5.52 20.93
C SER A 37 6.90 4.20 20.20
N THR A 38 7.11 3.05 20.84
CA THR A 38 6.78 1.73 20.29
C THR A 38 5.25 1.57 20.08
N ARG A 39 4.44 2.04 21.05
CA ARG A 39 2.97 2.02 20.94
C ARG A 39 2.48 3.04 19.91
N TRP A 40 3.12 4.20 19.83
CA TRP A 40 2.83 5.20 18.82
C TRP A 40 3.03 4.63 17.41
N LEU A 41 4.14 3.94 17.19
CA LEU A 41 4.46 3.31 15.91
C LEU A 41 3.47 2.18 15.58
N ALA A 42 3.11 1.35 16.58
CA ALA A 42 2.09 0.31 16.42
C ALA A 42 0.73 0.90 16.05
N LEU A 43 0.34 2.03 16.66
CA LEU A 43 -0.89 2.75 16.35
C LEU A 43 -0.85 3.34 14.93
N ALA A 44 0.29 3.89 14.49
CA ALA A 44 0.46 4.41 13.13
C ALA A 44 0.29 3.29 12.09
N TYR A 45 0.90 2.11 12.28
CA TYR A 45 0.68 0.97 11.41
C TYR A 45 -0.77 0.47 11.49
N PHE A 46 -1.33 0.38 12.68
CA PHE A 46 -2.70 -0.09 12.86
C PHE A 46 -3.69 0.77 12.10
N THR A 47 -3.68 2.07 12.31
CA THR A 47 -4.66 2.98 11.68
C THR A 47 -4.49 3.09 10.17
N TYR A 48 -3.24 3.06 9.67
CA TYR A 48 -2.99 3.01 8.24
C TYR A 48 -3.54 1.73 7.61
N PHE A 49 -3.15 0.56 8.15
CA PHE A 49 -3.56 -0.73 7.57
C PHE A 49 -5.02 -1.07 7.82
N PHE A 50 -5.63 -0.54 8.86
CA PHE A 50 -7.09 -0.57 9.02
C PHE A 50 -7.77 0.13 7.84
N SER A 51 -7.37 1.35 7.53
CA SER A 51 -7.88 2.12 6.38
C SER A 51 -7.58 1.43 5.05
N TYR A 52 -6.40 0.82 4.92
CA TYR A 52 -6.02 0.08 3.73
C TYR A 52 -6.81 -1.23 3.58
N GLY A 53 -7.14 -1.90 4.68
CA GLY A 53 -8.01 -3.09 4.71
C GLY A 53 -9.47 -2.79 4.34
N ILE A 54 -9.88 -1.53 4.40
CA ILE A 54 -11.15 -1.04 3.86
C ILE A 54 -11.00 -0.73 2.36
N PHE A 55 -10.01 0.09 2.04
CA PHE A 55 -9.79 0.63 0.71
C PHE A 55 -9.51 -0.47 -0.33
N LEU A 56 -8.55 -1.35 -0.06
CA LEU A 56 -8.11 -2.33 -1.05
C LEU A 56 -9.21 -3.32 -1.46
N PRO A 57 -9.96 -3.97 -0.51
CA PRO A 57 -10.98 -4.94 -0.89
C PRO A 57 -12.27 -4.30 -1.40
N PHE A 58 -12.67 -3.14 -0.87
CA PHE A 58 -14.03 -2.65 -1.05
C PHE A 58 -14.17 -1.37 -1.88
N TRP A 59 -13.07 -0.71 -2.25
CA TRP A 59 -13.17 0.55 -2.96
C TRP A 59 -13.85 0.42 -4.32
N SER A 60 -13.58 -0.65 -5.06
CA SER A 60 -14.27 -0.96 -6.31
C SER A 60 -15.77 -1.23 -6.11
N VAL A 61 -16.16 -1.81 -4.97
CA VAL A 61 -17.57 -2.02 -4.59
C VAL A 61 -18.26 -0.69 -4.36
N TRP A 62 -17.60 0.26 -3.68
CA TRP A 62 -18.13 1.61 -3.52
C TRP A 62 -18.30 2.32 -4.86
N LEU A 63 -17.29 2.28 -5.73
CA LEU A 63 -17.36 2.87 -7.07
C LEU A 63 -18.48 2.26 -7.92
N LYS A 64 -18.67 0.94 -7.84
CA LYS A 64 -19.80 0.27 -8.48
C LYS A 64 -21.14 0.71 -7.89
N GLY A 65 -21.21 0.83 -6.56
CA GLY A 65 -22.42 1.25 -5.82
C GLY A 65 -22.91 2.65 -6.20
N ILE A 66 -22.02 3.56 -6.58
CA ILE A 66 -22.36 4.90 -7.10
C ILE A 66 -22.64 4.90 -8.61
N GLY A 67 -22.70 3.73 -9.26
CA GLY A 67 -23.16 3.57 -10.65
C GLY A 67 -22.06 3.56 -11.71
N LEU A 68 -20.77 3.42 -11.34
CA LEU A 68 -19.70 3.38 -12.33
C LEU A 68 -19.57 2.01 -12.99
N THR A 69 -19.20 2.02 -14.28
CA THR A 69 -18.92 0.81 -15.05
C THR A 69 -17.56 0.20 -14.67
N PRO A 70 -17.36 -1.12 -14.84
CA PRO A 70 -16.07 -1.76 -14.57
C PRO A 70 -14.88 -1.12 -15.31
N GLN A 71 -15.08 -0.68 -16.54
CA GLN A 71 -14.07 0.02 -17.32
C GLN A 71 -13.65 1.34 -16.63
N THR A 72 -14.61 2.16 -16.21
CA THR A 72 -14.35 3.42 -15.51
C THR A 72 -13.69 3.16 -14.16
N ILE A 73 -14.13 2.14 -13.40
CA ILE A 73 -13.51 1.70 -12.15
C ILE A 73 -12.05 1.34 -12.40
N GLY A 74 -11.75 0.54 -13.43
CA GLY A 74 -10.38 0.16 -13.78
C GLY A 74 -9.48 1.36 -14.09
N ILE A 75 -9.99 2.37 -14.80
CA ILE A 75 -9.27 3.62 -15.12
C ILE A 75 -8.98 4.42 -13.83
N LEU A 76 -9.97 4.59 -12.95
CA LEU A 76 -9.81 5.31 -11.69
C LEU A 76 -8.82 4.61 -10.76
N LEU A 77 -8.94 3.29 -10.61
CA LEU A 77 -8.01 2.48 -9.79
C LEU A 77 -6.60 2.52 -10.37
N GLY A 78 -6.45 2.39 -11.69
CA GLY A 78 -5.16 2.47 -12.38
C GLY A 78 -4.48 3.83 -12.19
N ALA A 79 -5.23 4.93 -12.36
CA ALA A 79 -4.73 6.28 -12.09
C ALA A 79 -4.32 6.46 -10.63
N GLY A 80 -5.10 5.92 -9.69
CA GLY A 80 -4.76 5.90 -8.26
C GLY A 80 -3.46 5.14 -7.99
N LEU A 81 -3.23 4.00 -8.63
CA LEU A 81 -1.99 3.22 -8.49
C LEU A 81 -0.77 3.95 -9.05
N VAL A 82 -0.90 4.65 -10.19
CA VAL A 82 0.16 5.53 -10.71
C VAL A 82 0.45 6.65 -9.71
N ALA A 83 -0.57 7.28 -9.15
CA ALA A 83 -0.41 8.33 -8.15
C ALA A 83 0.26 7.80 -6.86
N ARG A 84 -0.09 6.58 -6.41
CA ARG A 84 0.59 5.90 -5.29
C ARG A 84 2.08 5.73 -5.54
N PHE A 85 2.43 5.25 -6.73
CA PHE A 85 3.82 5.10 -7.12
C PHE A 85 4.54 6.45 -7.10
N LEU A 86 3.97 7.47 -7.75
CA LEU A 86 4.55 8.82 -7.78
C LEU A 86 4.66 9.43 -6.38
N GLY A 87 3.67 9.25 -5.51
CA GLY A 87 3.72 9.71 -4.13
C GLY A 87 4.89 9.12 -3.35
N SER A 88 5.05 7.81 -3.41
CA SER A 88 6.17 7.13 -2.74
C SER A 88 7.53 7.50 -3.33
N LEU A 89 7.63 7.66 -4.66
CA LEU A 89 8.86 8.00 -5.34
C LEU A 89 9.27 9.47 -5.13
N LEU A 90 8.31 10.38 -5.15
CA LEU A 90 8.59 11.81 -5.14
C LEU A 90 8.56 12.41 -3.73
N ILE A 91 7.63 11.98 -2.88
CA ILE A 91 7.43 12.60 -1.56
C ILE A 91 8.33 11.97 -0.51
N ALA A 92 8.36 10.63 -0.40
CA ALA A 92 9.11 9.97 0.66
C ALA A 92 10.60 10.31 0.68
N PRO A 93 11.35 10.37 -0.45
CA PRO A 93 12.76 10.72 -0.43
C PRO A 93 13.06 12.18 -0.05
N ARG A 94 12.08 13.07 -0.19
CA ARG A 94 12.25 14.49 0.20
C ARG A 94 12.28 14.67 1.72
N VAL A 95 11.79 13.69 2.47
CA VAL A 95 11.86 13.68 3.94
C VAL A 95 13.13 12.94 4.36
N SER A 96 14.29 13.54 4.08
CA SER A 96 15.61 12.96 4.36
C SER A 96 16.08 13.19 5.80
N ASP A 97 15.53 14.20 6.48
CA ASP A 97 15.84 14.53 7.86
C ASP A 97 14.93 13.75 8.82
N PRO A 98 15.48 12.84 9.65
CA PRO A 98 14.70 12.05 10.60
C PRO A 98 13.83 12.90 11.54
N SER A 99 14.28 14.09 11.94
CA SER A 99 13.54 14.99 12.83
C SER A 99 12.21 15.46 12.23
N ARG A 100 12.09 15.45 10.90
CA ARG A 100 10.89 15.88 10.15
C ARG A 100 9.89 14.75 9.86
N LEU A 101 10.24 13.49 10.14
CA LEU A 101 9.40 12.33 9.81
C LEU A 101 8.00 12.41 10.42
N ILE A 102 7.90 12.74 11.72
CA ILE A 102 6.60 12.83 12.41
C ILE A 102 5.75 13.96 11.81
N THR A 103 6.36 15.13 11.55
CA THR A 103 5.67 16.25 10.93
C THR A 103 5.19 15.90 9.53
N ALA A 104 6.03 15.23 8.73
CA ALA A 104 5.65 14.77 7.39
C ALA A 104 4.48 13.77 7.44
N LEU A 105 4.51 12.81 8.36
CA LEU A 105 3.43 11.85 8.56
C LEU A 105 2.10 12.55 8.93
N ARG A 106 2.15 13.55 9.82
CA ARG A 106 0.96 14.35 10.20
C ARG A 106 0.38 15.12 9.01
N VAL A 107 1.23 15.79 8.24
CA VAL A 107 0.81 16.55 7.05
C VAL A 107 0.20 15.63 6.00
N LEU A 108 0.84 14.51 5.73
CA LEU A 108 0.33 13.52 4.77
C LEU A 108 -0.99 12.89 5.23
N ALA A 109 -1.13 12.58 6.52
CA ALA A 109 -2.38 12.08 7.08
C ALA A 109 -3.51 13.10 6.94
N LEU A 110 -3.25 14.38 7.21
CA LEU A 110 -4.22 15.46 7.03
C LEU A 110 -4.62 15.60 5.56
N LEU A 111 -3.66 15.66 4.64
CA LEU A 111 -3.94 15.78 3.21
C LEU A 111 -4.73 14.56 2.69
N THR A 112 -4.37 13.35 3.12
CA THR A 112 -5.11 12.13 2.79
C THR A 112 -6.56 12.21 3.27
N LEU A 113 -6.79 12.67 4.51
CA LEU A 113 -8.13 12.85 5.05
C LEU A 113 -8.93 13.90 4.28
N LEU A 114 -8.32 15.03 3.90
CA LEU A 114 -9.01 16.06 3.11
C LEU A 114 -9.46 15.53 1.75
N PHE A 115 -8.61 14.76 1.06
CA PHE A 115 -9.02 14.09 -0.18
C PHE A 115 -10.06 13.00 0.04
N ALA A 116 -10.02 12.26 1.15
CA ALA A 116 -11.07 11.30 1.49
C ALA A 116 -12.42 11.99 1.73
N LEU A 117 -12.43 13.13 2.42
CA LEU A 117 -13.63 13.94 2.59
C LEU A 117 -14.15 14.49 1.26
N ALA A 118 -13.28 14.75 0.29
CA ALA A 118 -13.68 15.24 -1.03
C ALA A 118 -14.49 14.18 -1.83
N PHE A 119 -14.41 12.87 -1.50
CA PHE A 119 -15.29 11.85 -2.10
C PHE A 119 -16.77 12.05 -1.73
N TRP A 120 -17.08 12.70 -0.60
CA TRP A 120 -18.45 13.05 -0.21
C TRP A 120 -19.05 14.20 -1.03
N ALA A 121 -18.20 15.02 -1.65
CA ALA A 121 -18.63 16.26 -2.32
C ALA A 121 -19.14 16.07 -3.75
N GLY A 122 -18.84 14.95 -4.42
CA GLY A 122 -19.28 14.73 -5.79
C GLY A 122 -18.87 13.38 -6.36
N HIS A 123 -19.63 12.91 -7.35
CA HIS A 123 -19.45 11.59 -7.96
C HIS A 123 -19.24 11.64 -9.49
N THR A 124 -18.97 12.82 -10.08
CA THR A 124 -18.60 12.88 -11.49
C THR A 124 -17.24 12.22 -11.71
N VAL A 125 -17.07 11.57 -12.86
CA VAL A 125 -15.80 10.83 -13.16
C VAL A 125 -14.59 11.77 -13.09
N ALA A 126 -14.71 13.00 -13.60
CA ALA A 126 -13.63 13.98 -13.55
C ALA A 126 -13.26 14.36 -12.10
N TRP A 127 -14.25 14.58 -11.24
CA TRP A 127 -14.05 14.85 -9.81
C TRP A 127 -13.38 13.67 -9.12
N LEU A 128 -13.93 12.47 -9.31
CA LEU A 128 -13.38 11.24 -8.73
C LEU A 128 -11.95 10.99 -9.19
N MET A 129 -11.59 11.31 -10.45
CA MET A 129 -10.24 11.18 -10.96
C MET A 129 -9.27 12.07 -10.17
N VAL A 130 -9.58 13.34 -9.99
CA VAL A 130 -8.76 14.30 -9.23
C VAL A 130 -8.61 13.84 -7.78
N VAL A 131 -9.72 13.45 -7.15
CA VAL A 131 -9.73 13.01 -5.75
C VAL A 131 -8.97 11.70 -5.56
N MET A 132 -9.13 10.72 -6.46
CA MET A 132 -8.39 9.46 -6.45
C MET A 132 -6.88 9.67 -6.57
N ILE A 133 -6.46 10.54 -7.48
CA ILE A 133 -5.04 10.89 -7.66
C ILE A 133 -4.51 11.53 -6.39
N GLY A 134 -5.17 12.57 -5.87
CA GLY A 134 -4.74 13.26 -4.65
C GLY A 134 -4.71 12.35 -3.42
N PHE A 135 -5.76 11.57 -3.21
CA PHE A 135 -5.83 10.60 -2.12
C PHE A 135 -4.65 9.61 -2.16
N ASN A 136 -4.44 8.96 -3.29
CA ASN A 136 -3.38 7.95 -3.42
C ASN A 136 -1.98 8.56 -3.38
N LEU A 137 -1.80 9.79 -3.90
CA LEU A 137 -0.52 10.50 -3.87
C LEU A 137 -0.03 10.74 -2.43
N PHE A 138 -0.93 11.10 -1.52
CA PHE A 138 -0.59 11.41 -0.13
C PHE A 138 -0.72 10.22 0.81
N PHE A 139 -1.57 9.24 0.51
CA PHE A 139 -1.74 8.04 1.32
C PHE A 139 -0.54 7.10 1.20
N SER A 140 0.01 6.94 0.00
CA SER A 140 1.05 5.93 -0.24
C SER A 140 2.38 6.19 0.47
N PRO A 141 2.89 7.43 0.62
CA PRO A 141 4.17 7.68 1.29
C PRO A 141 4.14 7.43 2.80
N LEU A 142 2.95 7.31 3.40
CA LEU A 142 2.81 7.07 4.84
C LEU A 142 3.51 5.80 5.30
N VAL A 143 3.44 4.69 4.54
CA VAL A 143 4.11 3.44 4.92
C VAL A 143 5.63 3.55 4.86
N PRO A 144 6.26 3.92 3.74
CA PRO A 144 7.72 4.01 3.70
C PRO A 144 8.29 5.04 4.68
N LEU A 145 7.56 6.12 4.99
CA LEU A 145 7.99 7.08 6.02
C LEU A 145 7.81 6.52 7.44
N THR A 146 6.77 5.74 7.69
CA THR A 146 6.60 5.02 8.97
C THR A 146 7.67 3.95 9.15
N ASP A 147 8.06 3.24 8.07
CA ASP A 147 9.17 2.29 8.09
C ASP A 147 10.52 3.00 8.31
N ALA A 148 10.73 4.18 7.73
CA ALA A 148 11.91 5.01 7.98
C ALA A 148 11.99 5.48 9.43
N LEU A 149 10.84 5.85 10.02
CA LEU A 149 10.73 6.19 11.44
C LEU A 149 11.04 4.97 12.33
N ALA A 150 10.52 3.80 12.00
CA ALA A 150 10.80 2.55 12.69
C ALA A 150 12.30 2.24 12.67
N ASN A 151 12.94 2.33 11.52
CA ASN A 151 14.39 2.13 11.35
C ASN A 151 15.20 3.14 12.15
N THR A 152 14.74 4.39 12.25
CA THR A 152 15.38 5.43 13.06
C THR A 152 15.29 5.08 14.55
N TRP A 153 14.09 4.73 15.03
CA TRP A 153 13.89 4.38 16.44
C TRP A 153 14.55 3.08 16.86
N GLN A 154 14.70 2.09 15.98
CA GLN A 154 15.49 0.88 16.29
C GLN A 154 16.94 1.17 16.68
N LYS A 155 17.48 2.31 16.27
CA LYS A 155 18.83 2.76 16.66
C LYS A 155 18.85 3.56 17.97
N GLN A 156 17.69 4.07 18.40
CA GLN A 156 17.56 4.94 19.58
C GLN A 156 16.95 4.23 20.79
N ILE A 157 16.07 3.27 20.56
CA ILE A 157 15.34 2.53 21.60
C ILE A 157 15.34 1.03 21.30
N THR A 158 15.27 0.21 22.33
CA THR A 158 15.09 -1.23 22.17
C THR A 158 13.68 -1.52 21.67
N MET A 159 13.57 -2.00 20.43
CA MET A 159 12.28 -2.28 19.78
C MET A 159 12.38 -3.48 18.87
N ASP A 160 11.43 -4.40 19.00
CA ASP A 160 11.22 -5.49 18.04
C ASP A 160 10.30 -5.00 16.91
N TYR A 161 10.90 -4.71 15.77
CA TYR A 161 10.16 -4.24 14.58
C TYR A 161 9.06 -5.21 14.14
N GLY A 162 9.33 -6.53 14.17
CA GLY A 162 8.37 -7.54 13.75
C GLY A 162 7.09 -7.50 14.59
N ARG A 163 7.25 -7.40 15.91
CA ARG A 163 6.12 -7.29 16.84
C ARG A 163 5.31 -6.01 16.65
N VAL A 164 5.95 -4.92 16.27
CA VAL A 164 5.25 -3.66 16.00
C VAL A 164 4.56 -3.72 14.65
N ARG A 165 5.24 -4.26 13.64
CA ARG A 165 4.72 -4.32 12.26
C ARG A 165 3.52 -5.27 12.11
N VAL A 166 3.42 -6.32 12.91
CA VAL A 166 2.29 -7.28 12.87
C VAL A 166 0.95 -6.62 13.17
N TRP A 167 0.92 -5.51 13.94
CA TRP A 167 -0.31 -4.74 14.18
C TRP A 167 -0.94 -4.21 12.89
N GLY A 168 -0.14 -3.97 11.86
CA GLY A 168 -0.65 -3.63 10.53
C GLY A 168 -1.46 -4.77 9.89
N SER A 169 -0.96 -6.01 9.96
CA SER A 169 -1.69 -7.17 9.41
C SER A 169 -2.98 -7.44 10.19
N ILE A 170 -2.94 -7.35 11.52
CA ILE A 170 -4.12 -7.47 12.39
C ILE A 170 -5.15 -6.40 12.02
N ALA A 171 -4.71 -5.16 11.85
CA ALA A 171 -5.58 -4.04 11.50
C ALA A 171 -6.24 -4.21 10.12
N PHE A 172 -5.48 -4.71 9.13
CA PHE A 172 -6.04 -5.00 7.81
C PHE A 172 -7.17 -6.04 7.90
N VAL A 173 -6.95 -7.13 8.63
CA VAL A 173 -7.96 -8.17 8.85
C VAL A 173 -9.20 -7.59 9.53
N ILE A 174 -9.03 -6.79 10.59
CA ILE A 174 -10.13 -6.14 11.30
C ILE A 174 -10.86 -5.17 10.37
N GLY A 175 -10.15 -4.31 9.65
CA GLY A 175 -10.72 -3.33 8.73
C GLY A 175 -11.55 -3.99 7.63
N SER A 176 -11.02 -5.06 7.03
CA SER A 176 -11.72 -5.82 6.00
C SER A 176 -12.97 -6.55 6.54
N ALA A 177 -12.85 -7.24 7.68
CA ALA A 177 -13.96 -7.99 8.27
C ALA A 177 -15.08 -7.07 8.78
N VAL A 178 -14.74 -6.00 9.50
CA VAL A 178 -15.72 -5.05 10.05
C VAL A 178 -16.43 -4.31 8.93
N THR A 179 -15.68 -3.82 7.92
CA THR A 179 -16.28 -3.13 6.78
C THR A 179 -17.21 -4.05 5.99
N GLY A 180 -16.77 -5.29 5.72
CA GLY A 180 -17.64 -6.28 5.07
C GLY A 180 -18.95 -6.49 5.82
N LYS A 181 -18.90 -6.57 7.15
CA LYS A 181 -20.11 -6.70 7.98
C LYS A 181 -21.02 -5.48 7.88
N LEU A 182 -20.45 -4.27 7.95
CA LEU A 182 -21.23 -3.03 7.87
C LEU A 182 -21.83 -2.82 6.47
N VAL A 183 -21.11 -3.16 5.42
CA VAL A 183 -21.66 -3.13 4.05
C VAL A 183 -22.83 -4.11 3.88
N SER A 184 -22.76 -5.28 4.51
CA SER A 184 -23.88 -6.24 4.51
C SER A 184 -25.11 -5.74 5.26
N LEU A 185 -24.95 -4.81 6.21
CA LEU A 185 -26.05 -4.25 7.03
C LEU A 185 -26.62 -2.94 6.48
N TYR A 186 -25.75 -2.08 5.92
CA TYR A 186 -26.07 -0.67 5.59
C TYR A 186 -25.86 -0.29 4.12
N ASP A 187 -25.29 -1.13 3.31
CA ASP A 187 -24.93 -0.93 1.89
C ASP A 187 -23.49 -0.40 1.65
N HIS A 188 -23.21 -0.06 0.39
CA HIS A 188 -21.89 0.41 -0.08
C HIS A 188 -21.44 1.74 0.53
N GLN A 189 -22.35 2.59 1.04
CA GLN A 189 -21.99 3.87 1.66
C GLN A 189 -21.19 3.67 2.95
N ALA A 190 -21.37 2.53 3.63
CA ALA A 190 -20.57 2.16 4.79
C ALA A 190 -19.07 2.12 4.49
N ILE A 191 -18.66 1.86 3.24
CA ILE A 191 -17.25 1.80 2.84
C ILE A 191 -16.60 3.17 2.99
N LEU A 192 -17.20 4.21 2.42
CA LEU A 192 -16.67 5.58 2.49
C LEU A 192 -16.69 6.12 3.93
N ALA A 193 -17.77 5.82 4.68
CA ALA A 193 -17.89 6.21 6.08
C ALA A 193 -16.78 5.57 6.94
N MET A 194 -16.55 4.27 6.79
CA MET A 194 -15.51 3.53 7.51
C MET A 194 -14.10 3.98 7.12
N LEU A 195 -13.85 4.24 5.83
CA LEU A 195 -12.58 4.79 5.37
C LEU A 195 -12.31 6.15 6.01
N THR A 196 -13.30 7.05 5.97
CA THR A 196 -13.20 8.38 6.59
C THR A 196 -12.91 8.28 8.08
N LEU A 197 -13.63 7.41 8.81
CA LEU A 197 -13.41 7.18 10.24
C LEU A 197 -12.02 6.62 10.53
N GLY A 198 -11.55 5.67 9.72
CA GLY A 198 -10.19 5.11 9.82
C GLY A 198 -9.12 6.18 9.65
N LEU A 199 -9.29 7.08 8.68
CA LEU A 199 -8.34 8.17 8.41
C LEU A 199 -8.40 9.28 9.48
N ILE A 200 -9.56 9.57 10.04
CA ILE A 200 -9.69 10.45 11.22
C ILE A 200 -8.92 9.84 12.39
N SER A 201 -9.11 8.55 12.66
CA SER A 201 -8.39 7.83 13.73
C SER A 201 -6.87 7.84 13.48
N MET A 202 -6.44 7.72 12.23
CA MET A 202 -5.02 7.79 11.84
C MET A 202 -4.45 9.18 12.14
N LEU A 203 -5.14 10.25 11.75
CA LEU A 203 -4.68 11.62 12.02
C LEU A 203 -4.61 11.89 13.52
N LEU A 204 -5.66 11.54 14.27
CA LEU A 204 -5.70 11.72 15.73
C LEU A 204 -4.58 10.93 16.42
N GLY A 205 -4.34 9.68 16.02
CA GLY A 205 -3.22 8.88 16.54
C GLY A 205 -1.86 9.50 16.25
N MET A 206 -1.65 10.05 15.05
CA MET A 206 -0.40 10.70 14.68
C MET A 206 -0.19 12.06 15.35
N LEU A 207 -1.26 12.74 15.82
CA LEU A 207 -1.15 13.97 16.59
C LEU A 207 -0.65 13.73 18.02
N LEU A 208 -0.81 12.52 18.56
CA LEU A 208 -0.23 12.16 19.86
C LEU A 208 1.30 12.39 19.84
N ARG A 209 1.87 12.76 20.97
CA ARG A 209 3.32 12.98 21.11
C ARG A 209 4.01 11.65 21.46
N PRO A 210 5.00 11.17 20.66
CA PRO A 210 5.80 10.03 21.06
C PRO A 210 6.77 10.40 22.20
N SER A 211 7.11 9.43 23.04
CA SER A 211 8.01 9.63 24.17
C SER A 211 9.45 9.98 23.77
N VAL A 212 9.88 9.51 22.60
CA VAL A 212 11.21 9.79 22.04
C VAL A 212 11.01 10.40 20.65
N LEU A 213 11.66 11.53 20.38
CA LEU A 213 11.66 12.14 19.05
C LEU A 213 12.74 11.48 18.17
N PRO A 214 12.47 11.27 16.87
CA PRO A 214 13.44 10.68 15.97
C PRO A 214 14.60 11.63 15.74
N GLN A 215 15.83 11.11 15.85
CA GLN A 215 17.07 11.84 15.63
C GLN A 215 17.98 11.02 14.72
N GLY A 216 18.81 11.69 13.92
CA GLY A 216 19.78 11.06 13.04
C GLY A 216 20.35 12.04 12.03
N GLN A 217 21.36 11.60 11.31
CA GLN A 217 21.95 12.39 10.22
C GLN A 217 21.15 12.19 8.93
N SER A 218 20.97 13.28 8.18
CA SER A 218 20.41 13.24 6.84
C SER A 218 21.31 12.40 5.93
N ARG A 219 20.73 11.36 5.32
CA ARG A 219 21.46 10.52 4.38
C ARG A 219 21.42 11.18 3.01
N GLN A 220 22.50 11.85 2.61
CA GLN A 220 22.68 12.25 1.21
C GLN A 220 22.88 10.97 0.39
N GLN A 221 21.90 10.63 -0.45
CA GLN A 221 22.06 9.62 -1.47
C GLN A 221 22.77 10.26 -2.66
N GLU A 222 23.96 9.74 -2.98
CA GLU A 222 24.64 10.11 -4.23
C GLU A 222 23.74 9.74 -5.43
N ALA A 223 23.44 10.73 -6.26
CA ALA A 223 22.66 10.54 -7.46
C ALA A 223 23.48 9.73 -8.48
N ALA A 224 23.09 8.51 -8.75
CA ALA A 224 23.70 7.70 -9.79
C ALA A 224 23.31 8.21 -11.17
N GLY A 225 24.28 8.29 -12.09
CA GLY A 225 24.04 8.68 -13.47
C GLY A 225 23.18 7.65 -14.24
N TRP A 226 22.45 8.11 -15.26
CA TRP A 226 21.59 7.29 -16.13
C TRP A 226 22.23 6.03 -16.71
N PRO A 227 23.53 6.02 -17.13
CA PRO A 227 24.19 4.82 -17.63
C PRO A 227 24.17 3.63 -16.66
N ALA A 228 24.33 3.89 -15.36
CA ALA A 228 24.32 2.84 -14.34
C ALA A 228 22.93 2.18 -14.21
N TRP A 229 21.86 2.97 -14.24
CA TRP A 229 20.49 2.48 -14.23
C TRP A 229 20.18 1.62 -15.46
N LYS A 230 20.56 2.10 -16.64
CA LYS A 230 20.34 1.37 -17.91
C LYS A 230 21.06 0.01 -17.93
N SER A 231 22.29 -0.04 -17.43
CA SER A 231 23.05 -1.30 -17.33
C SER A 231 22.37 -2.28 -16.38
N LEU A 232 21.96 -1.82 -15.19
CA LEU A 232 21.29 -2.64 -14.20
C LEU A 232 19.96 -3.21 -14.70
N ILE A 233 19.13 -2.39 -15.34
CA ILE A 233 17.86 -2.80 -15.93
C ILE A 233 18.10 -3.85 -17.01
N ARG A 234 19.10 -3.64 -17.89
CA ARG A 234 19.45 -4.60 -18.95
C ARG A 234 19.94 -5.93 -18.40
N GLN A 235 20.70 -5.92 -17.31
CA GLN A 235 21.17 -7.16 -16.66
C GLN A 235 20.05 -7.91 -15.95
N SER A 236 19.04 -7.17 -15.43
CA SER A 236 17.97 -7.72 -14.61
C SER A 236 16.63 -7.85 -15.36
N TRP A 237 16.60 -7.65 -16.68
CA TRP A 237 15.35 -7.56 -17.46
C TRP A 237 14.46 -8.80 -17.32
N ARG A 238 15.03 -10.00 -17.32
CA ARG A 238 14.27 -11.25 -17.15
C ARG A 238 13.60 -11.31 -15.78
N PHE A 239 14.32 -10.94 -14.74
CA PHE A 239 13.77 -10.83 -13.38
C PHE A 239 12.64 -9.81 -13.35
N LEU A 240 12.88 -8.59 -13.85
CA LEU A 240 11.87 -7.52 -13.86
C LEU A 240 10.63 -7.90 -14.67
N ALA A 241 10.80 -8.51 -15.84
CA ALA A 241 9.68 -8.99 -16.66
C ALA A 241 8.89 -10.09 -15.92
N CYS A 242 9.58 -11.07 -15.32
CA CYS A 242 8.97 -12.16 -14.57
C CYS A 242 8.11 -11.62 -13.40
N VAL A 243 8.69 -10.80 -12.52
CA VAL A 243 7.96 -10.25 -11.37
C VAL A 243 6.86 -9.26 -11.79
N SER A 244 7.02 -8.53 -12.89
CA SER A 244 5.99 -7.64 -13.43
C SER A 244 4.77 -8.41 -13.93
N LEU A 245 4.96 -9.52 -14.60
CA LEU A 245 3.87 -10.40 -15.04
C LEU A 245 3.15 -11.02 -13.84
N LEU A 246 3.88 -11.51 -12.84
CA LEU A 246 3.31 -12.12 -11.65
C LEU A 246 2.53 -11.12 -10.81
N GLN A 247 3.07 -9.91 -10.60
CA GLN A 247 2.39 -8.86 -9.84
C GLN A 247 1.24 -8.24 -10.64
N GLY A 248 1.44 -7.99 -11.93
CA GLY A 248 0.38 -7.48 -12.80
C GLY A 248 -0.83 -8.42 -12.90
N ALA A 249 -0.62 -9.73 -12.84
CA ALA A 249 -1.69 -10.73 -12.84
C ALA A 249 -2.61 -10.64 -11.59
N HIS A 250 -2.22 -9.92 -10.53
CA HIS A 250 -3.11 -9.64 -9.39
C HIS A 250 -4.15 -8.54 -9.67
N ALA A 251 -4.02 -7.80 -10.76
CA ALA A 251 -4.82 -6.61 -11.02
C ALA A 251 -6.33 -6.88 -11.03
N ALA A 252 -6.77 -7.95 -11.70
CA ALA A 252 -8.19 -8.33 -11.73
C ALA A 252 -8.69 -8.73 -10.33
N TYR A 253 -7.88 -9.40 -9.53
CA TYR A 253 -8.21 -9.75 -8.16
C TYR A 253 -8.35 -8.51 -7.27
N TYR A 254 -7.38 -7.61 -7.28
CA TYR A 254 -7.43 -6.40 -6.47
C TYR A 254 -8.57 -5.45 -6.86
N GLY A 255 -8.87 -5.35 -8.15
CA GLY A 255 -9.89 -4.45 -8.65
C GLY A 255 -11.32 -5.02 -8.62
N PHE A 256 -11.48 -6.32 -8.85
CA PHE A 256 -12.78 -6.86 -9.21
C PHE A 256 -13.22 -8.11 -8.45
N SER A 257 -12.39 -8.72 -7.59
CA SER A 257 -12.77 -9.93 -6.85
C SER A 257 -13.98 -9.73 -5.96
N ALA A 258 -14.04 -8.61 -5.23
CA ALA A 258 -15.15 -8.32 -4.34
C ALA A 258 -16.47 -8.13 -5.10
N ILE A 259 -16.42 -7.43 -6.24
CA ILE A 259 -17.58 -7.27 -7.14
C ILE A 259 -18.01 -8.64 -7.67
N TYR A 260 -17.07 -9.43 -8.17
CA TYR A 260 -17.33 -10.73 -8.76
C TYR A 260 -17.98 -11.72 -7.78
N TRP A 261 -17.48 -11.75 -6.54
CA TRP A 261 -18.05 -12.63 -5.52
C TRP A 261 -19.42 -12.16 -5.04
N GLN A 262 -19.67 -10.84 -4.96
CA GLN A 262 -21.00 -10.33 -4.66
C GLN A 262 -22.01 -10.63 -5.79
N GLU A 263 -21.60 -10.55 -7.04
CA GLU A 263 -22.42 -10.97 -8.19
C GLU A 263 -22.72 -12.47 -8.18
N ALA A 264 -21.81 -13.28 -7.63
CA ALA A 264 -22.03 -14.71 -7.39
C ALA A 264 -22.95 -15.02 -6.18
N GLY A 265 -23.46 -13.99 -5.49
CA GLY A 265 -24.40 -14.11 -4.37
C GLY A 265 -23.78 -14.09 -2.98
N TYR A 266 -22.48 -13.86 -2.85
CA TYR A 266 -21.84 -13.76 -1.54
C TYR A 266 -22.07 -12.39 -0.90
N SER A 267 -22.28 -12.40 0.41
CA SER A 267 -22.38 -11.17 1.19
C SER A 267 -21.03 -10.44 1.26
N ALA A 268 -21.04 -9.12 1.46
CA ALA A 268 -19.83 -8.35 1.70
C ALA A 268 -19.05 -8.83 2.94
N SER A 269 -19.76 -9.39 3.95
CA SER A 269 -19.10 -10.03 5.10
C SER A 269 -18.23 -11.21 4.67
N THR A 270 -18.74 -12.08 3.82
CA THR A 270 -17.98 -13.22 3.28
C THR A 270 -16.77 -12.74 2.47
N VAL A 271 -16.95 -11.71 1.64
CA VAL A 271 -15.84 -11.08 0.91
C VAL A 271 -14.75 -10.58 1.86
N GLY A 272 -15.12 -9.86 2.93
CA GLY A 272 -14.18 -9.39 3.94
C GLY A 272 -13.42 -10.53 4.64
N TYR A 273 -14.09 -11.63 4.97
CA TYR A 273 -13.44 -12.82 5.57
C TYR A 273 -12.49 -13.52 4.58
N LEU A 274 -12.86 -13.63 3.30
CA LEU A 274 -11.99 -14.18 2.27
C LEU A 274 -10.72 -13.34 2.10
N TRP A 275 -10.83 -12.03 2.05
CA TRP A 275 -9.65 -11.15 2.01
C TRP A 275 -8.78 -11.28 3.27
N SER A 276 -9.41 -11.35 4.44
CA SER A 276 -8.73 -11.58 5.72
C SER A 276 -7.95 -12.91 5.72
N LEU A 277 -8.55 -13.97 5.18
CA LEU A 277 -7.89 -15.29 5.05
C LEU A 277 -6.62 -15.20 4.19
N GLY A 278 -6.66 -14.46 3.08
CA GLY A 278 -5.48 -14.23 2.24
C GLY A 278 -4.33 -13.61 3.03
N VAL A 279 -4.61 -12.56 3.82
CA VAL A 279 -3.59 -11.90 4.65
C VAL A 279 -3.08 -12.79 5.78
N VAL A 280 -3.95 -13.57 6.40
CA VAL A 280 -3.53 -14.56 7.42
C VAL A 280 -2.57 -15.59 6.80
N ALA A 281 -2.89 -16.11 5.62
CA ALA A 281 -2.02 -17.04 4.90
C ALA A 281 -0.64 -16.42 4.57
N GLU A 282 -0.62 -15.14 4.16
CA GLU A 282 0.63 -14.39 3.95
C GLU A 282 1.49 -14.33 5.22
N VAL A 283 0.88 -13.92 6.35
CA VAL A 283 1.59 -13.79 7.64
C VAL A 283 2.18 -15.11 8.08
N VAL A 284 1.43 -16.21 7.93
CA VAL A 284 1.90 -17.58 8.26
C VAL A 284 3.11 -17.92 7.41
N VAL A 285 3.04 -17.73 6.09
CA VAL A 285 4.14 -18.09 5.18
C VAL A 285 5.34 -17.17 5.39
N PHE A 286 5.16 -15.86 5.61
CA PHE A 286 6.26 -14.96 5.96
C PHE A 286 6.97 -15.42 7.24
N THR A 287 6.22 -15.76 8.29
CA THR A 287 6.76 -16.21 9.58
C THR A 287 7.55 -17.52 9.42
N LEU A 288 7.05 -18.44 8.62
CA LEU A 288 7.66 -19.75 8.41
C LEU A 288 8.67 -19.76 7.25
N SER A 289 8.82 -18.67 6.51
CA SER A 289 9.59 -18.60 5.26
C SER A 289 11.03 -19.10 5.39
N HIS A 290 11.69 -18.78 6.51
CA HIS A 290 13.05 -19.23 6.78
C HIS A 290 13.15 -20.77 6.91
N LYS A 291 12.12 -21.43 7.49
CA LYS A 291 12.07 -22.89 7.62
C LYS A 291 11.66 -23.55 6.29
N LEU A 292 10.61 -23.01 5.63
CA LEU A 292 10.03 -23.60 4.43
C LEU A 292 10.96 -23.49 3.22
N PHE A 293 11.61 -22.34 3.04
CA PHE A 293 12.34 -22.00 1.81
C PHE A 293 13.84 -21.84 2.01
N ARG A 294 14.41 -22.36 3.09
CA ARG A 294 15.85 -22.21 3.40
C ARG A 294 16.77 -22.60 2.24
N ARG A 295 16.43 -23.66 1.50
CA ARG A 295 17.25 -24.22 0.42
C ARG A 295 16.80 -23.79 -0.98
N TRP A 296 15.75 -22.98 -1.10
CA TRP A 296 15.19 -22.60 -2.38
C TRP A 296 15.92 -21.38 -2.95
N SER A 297 16.26 -21.41 -4.23
CA SER A 297 16.79 -20.24 -4.91
C SER A 297 15.67 -19.24 -5.24
N ALA A 298 16.04 -17.98 -5.52
CA ALA A 298 15.09 -16.99 -6.03
C ALA A 298 14.37 -17.47 -7.30
N ARG A 299 15.09 -18.23 -8.16
CA ARG A 299 14.55 -18.80 -9.39
C ARG A 299 13.48 -19.87 -9.12
N ASP A 300 13.68 -20.72 -8.12
CA ASP A 300 12.72 -21.77 -7.76
C ASP A 300 11.47 -21.19 -7.13
N LEU A 301 11.64 -20.16 -6.28
CA LEU A 301 10.53 -19.43 -5.68
C LEU A 301 9.70 -18.69 -6.75
N LEU A 302 10.34 -18.10 -7.77
CA LEU A 302 9.61 -17.48 -8.89
C LEU A 302 8.83 -18.50 -9.70
N LEU A 303 9.38 -19.73 -9.88
CA LEU A 303 8.65 -20.81 -10.53
C LEU A 303 7.43 -21.22 -9.71
N LEU A 304 7.62 -21.44 -8.41
CA LEU A 304 6.51 -21.76 -7.50
C LEU A 304 5.43 -20.71 -7.54
N SER A 305 5.81 -19.43 -7.50
CA SER A 305 4.87 -18.32 -7.57
C SER A 305 4.13 -18.28 -8.91
N ALA A 306 4.80 -18.55 -10.02
CA ALA A 306 4.18 -18.61 -11.35
C ALA A 306 3.18 -19.78 -11.46
N VAL A 307 3.54 -20.97 -10.96
CA VAL A 307 2.62 -22.13 -10.90
C VAL A 307 1.41 -21.80 -10.03
N CYS A 308 1.62 -21.27 -8.82
CA CYS A 308 0.53 -20.82 -7.96
C CYS A 308 -0.35 -19.78 -8.65
N GLY A 309 0.24 -18.84 -9.42
CA GLY A 309 -0.49 -17.82 -10.16
C GLY A 309 -1.41 -18.42 -11.24
N VAL A 310 -0.86 -19.30 -12.07
CA VAL A 310 -1.65 -19.97 -13.12
C VAL A 310 -2.80 -20.78 -12.52
N VAL A 311 -2.52 -21.55 -11.47
CA VAL A 311 -3.54 -22.35 -10.77
C VAL A 311 -4.58 -21.47 -10.11
N ARG A 312 -4.15 -20.45 -9.37
CA ARG A 312 -5.03 -19.55 -8.61
C ARG A 312 -6.00 -18.79 -9.52
N TRP A 313 -5.46 -18.16 -10.57
CA TRP A 313 -6.29 -17.40 -11.50
C TRP A 313 -7.16 -18.31 -12.39
N GLY A 314 -6.66 -19.48 -12.77
CA GLY A 314 -7.46 -20.49 -13.45
C GLY A 314 -8.65 -20.95 -12.61
N LEU A 315 -8.43 -21.28 -11.32
CA LEU A 315 -9.50 -21.64 -10.39
C LEU A 315 -10.48 -20.47 -10.18
N MET A 316 -10.01 -19.24 -10.10
CA MET A 316 -10.86 -18.08 -9.90
C MET A 316 -11.81 -17.82 -11.07
N GLY A 317 -11.36 -18.11 -12.29
CA GLY A 317 -12.22 -18.08 -13.49
C GLY A 317 -13.15 -19.30 -13.61
N TRP A 318 -12.85 -20.39 -12.90
CA TRP A 318 -13.61 -21.64 -13.03
C TRP A 318 -14.71 -21.82 -11.98
N THR A 319 -14.45 -21.41 -10.73
CA THR A 319 -15.39 -21.70 -9.63
C THR A 319 -15.64 -20.50 -8.73
N THR A 320 -16.89 -20.38 -8.30
CA THR A 320 -17.32 -19.49 -7.21
C THR A 320 -17.77 -20.26 -5.98
N ALA A 321 -17.62 -21.60 -5.96
CA ALA A 321 -17.95 -22.39 -4.78
C ALA A 321 -17.05 -22.02 -3.59
N LEU A 322 -17.61 -21.87 -2.39
CA LEU A 322 -16.89 -21.40 -1.20
C LEU A 322 -15.61 -22.18 -0.89
N PRO A 323 -15.57 -23.53 -0.97
CA PRO A 323 -14.32 -24.28 -0.77
C PRO A 323 -13.22 -23.90 -1.78
N GLY A 324 -13.62 -23.65 -3.04
CA GLY A 324 -12.72 -23.16 -4.09
C GLY A 324 -12.19 -21.77 -3.78
N LEU A 325 -13.04 -20.85 -3.32
CA LEU A 325 -12.65 -19.50 -2.91
C LEU A 325 -11.70 -19.52 -1.72
N VAL A 326 -11.92 -20.39 -0.74
CA VAL A 326 -10.99 -20.59 0.40
C VAL A 326 -9.61 -21.02 -0.10
N LEU A 327 -9.55 -22.01 -1.00
CA LEU A 327 -8.28 -22.45 -1.60
C LEU A 327 -7.59 -21.32 -2.39
N ILE A 328 -8.34 -20.59 -3.20
CA ILE A 328 -7.85 -19.42 -3.96
C ILE A 328 -7.23 -18.37 -3.02
N GLN A 329 -7.83 -18.14 -1.85
CA GLN A 329 -7.32 -17.18 -0.87
C GLN A 329 -6.08 -17.70 -0.14
N ILE A 330 -6.00 -18.98 0.17
CA ILE A 330 -4.79 -19.59 0.72
C ILE A 330 -3.64 -19.51 -0.31
N LEU A 331 -3.92 -19.74 -1.59
CA LEU A 331 -2.92 -19.63 -2.67
C LEU A 331 -2.38 -18.20 -2.86
N HIS A 332 -3.01 -17.19 -2.23
CA HIS A 332 -2.49 -15.82 -2.23
C HIS A 332 -1.06 -15.73 -1.68
N CYS A 333 -0.75 -16.49 -0.62
CA CYS A 333 0.61 -16.55 -0.10
C CYS A 333 1.61 -17.07 -1.15
N GLY A 334 1.23 -18.02 -2.00
CA GLY A 334 2.05 -18.51 -3.10
C GLY A 334 2.28 -17.46 -4.20
N THR A 335 1.24 -16.72 -4.55
CA THR A 335 1.33 -15.72 -5.62
C THR A 335 1.99 -14.40 -5.17
N PHE A 336 1.71 -13.93 -3.97
CA PHE A 336 2.23 -12.66 -3.44
C PHE A 336 3.48 -12.85 -2.56
N THR A 337 3.36 -13.57 -1.44
CA THR A 337 4.44 -13.70 -0.46
C THR A 337 5.67 -14.38 -1.05
N VAL A 338 5.48 -15.52 -1.74
CA VAL A 338 6.58 -16.26 -2.36
C VAL A 338 7.26 -15.44 -3.46
N CYS A 339 6.50 -14.73 -4.29
CA CYS A 339 7.04 -13.80 -5.28
C CYS A 339 7.88 -12.68 -4.64
N HIS A 340 7.37 -12.09 -3.56
CA HIS A 340 8.08 -11.04 -2.85
C HIS A 340 9.38 -11.55 -2.19
N LEU A 341 9.33 -12.71 -1.55
CA LEU A 341 10.53 -13.36 -0.99
C LEU A 341 11.58 -13.66 -2.07
N ALA A 342 11.14 -14.14 -3.22
CA ALA A 342 12.02 -14.38 -4.38
C ALA A 342 12.66 -13.08 -4.86
N ALA A 343 11.87 -12.02 -4.96
CA ALA A 343 12.35 -10.71 -5.38
C ALA A 343 13.39 -10.17 -4.39
N MET A 344 13.10 -10.23 -3.09
CA MET A 344 14.06 -9.78 -2.07
C MET A 344 15.36 -10.58 -2.10
N ARG A 345 15.31 -11.91 -2.27
CA ARG A 345 16.53 -12.74 -2.42
C ARG A 345 17.34 -12.37 -3.67
N TYR A 346 16.67 -12.15 -4.80
CA TYR A 346 17.34 -11.76 -6.04
C TYR A 346 18.02 -10.40 -5.92
N ILE A 347 17.36 -9.44 -5.28
CA ILE A 347 17.87 -8.10 -5.05
C ILE A 347 19.03 -8.13 -4.05
N ALA A 348 18.89 -8.85 -2.93
CA ALA A 348 19.91 -8.96 -1.89
C ALA A 348 21.22 -9.62 -2.38
N ALA A 349 21.16 -10.42 -3.44
CA ALA A 349 22.35 -11.00 -4.08
C ALA A 349 23.17 -9.97 -4.89
N ARG A 350 22.71 -8.73 -5.04
CA ARG A 350 23.47 -7.64 -5.66
C ARG A 350 24.41 -6.99 -4.66
N GLN A 351 25.40 -6.25 -5.17
CA GLN A 351 26.41 -5.60 -4.32
C GLN A 351 26.21 -4.06 -4.31
N GLY A 352 26.59 -3.45 -3.19
CA GLY A 352 26.66 -2.00 -3.07
C GLY A 352 25.35 -1.26 -3.38
N ALA A 353 25.45 -0.19 -4.13
CA ALA A 353 24.31 0.66 -4.48
C ALA A 353 23.28 -0.01 -5.41
N ASP A 354 23.64 -1.10 -6.08
CA ASP A 354 22.74 -1.80 -7.01
C ASP A 354 21.59 -2.52 -6.29
N VAL A 355 21.75 -2.87 -5.01
CA VAL A 355 20.68 -3.39 -4.17
C VAL A 355 19.54 -2.35 -4.07
N ILE A 356 19.89 -1.12 -3.69
CA ILE A 356 18.91 -0.02 -3.52
C ILE A 356 18.27 0.36 -4.86
N ARG A 357 19.09 0.46 -5.91
CA ARG A 357 18.62 0.78 -7.27
C ARG A 357 17.65 -0.27 -7.81
N LEU A 358 18.01 -1.55 -7.69
CA LEU A 358 17.17 -2.64 -8.20
C LEU A 358 15.87 -2.76 -7.40
N GLN A 359 15.90 -2.50 -6.08
CA GLN A 359 14.73 -2.43 -5.25
C GLN A 359 13.79 -1.28 -5.69
N ALA A 360 14.34 -0.12 -6.00
CA ALA A 360 13.56 1.00 -6.51
C ALA A 360 12.90 0.67 -7.86
N VAL A 361 13.64 0.05 -8.79
CA VAL A 361 13.11 -0.38 -10.09
C VAL A 361 12.04 -1.47 -9.91
N TYR A 362 12.25 -2.45 -9.04
CA TYR A 362 11.26 -3.47 -8.71
C TYR A 362 9.96 -2.87 -8.18
N SER A 363 10.06 -1.95 -7.23
CA SER A 363 8.90 -1.27 -6.65
C SER A 363 8.17 -0.42 -7.70
N ALA A 364 8.92 0.27 -8.57
CA ALA A 364 8.36 1.10 -9.62
C ALA A 364 7.65 0.28 -10.70
N VAL A 365 8.34 -0.70 -11.24
CA VAL A 365 7.89 -1.42 -12.45
C VAL A 365 6.93 -2.56 -12.08
N ALA A 366 7.31 -3.42 -11.11
CA ALA A 366 6.51 -4.59 -10.78
C ALA A 366 5.38 -4.29 -9.80
N MET A 367 5.65 -3.56 -8.70
CA MET A 367 4.65 -3.30 -7.66
C MET A 367 3.75 -2.09 -7.97
N GLY A 368 4.19 -1.19 -8.83
CA GLY A 368 3.43 -0.01 -9.23
C GLY A 368 2.92 -0.09 -10.67
N GLY A 369 3.83 0.08 -11.63
CA GLY A 369 3.50 0.26 -13.04
C GLY A 369 2.75 -0.91 -13.65
N SER A 370 3.20 -2.15 -13.44
CA SER A 370 2.55 -3.33 -14.05
C SER A 370 1.14 -3.53 -13.49
N ILE A 371 0.95 -3.39 -12.18
CA ILE A 371 -0.38 -3.51 -11.57
C ILE A 371 -1.29 -2.39 -12.07
N ALA A 372 -0.78 -1.14 -12.17
CA ALA A 372 -1.59 -0.01 -12.64
C ALA A 372 -2.09 -0.21 -14.08
N VAL A 373 -1.18 -0.56 -15.00
CA VAL A 373 -1.54 -0.83 -16.39
C VAL A 373 -2.52 -2.00 -16.49
N MET A 374 -2.21 -3.10 -15.82
CA MET A 374 -3.09 -4.28 -15.83
C MET A 374 -4.44 -4.04 -15.16
N THR A 375 -4.55 -3.11 -14.20
CA THR A 375 -5.84 -2.76 -13.58
C THR A 375 -6.76 -2.04 -14.57
N VAL A 376 -6.22 -1.18 -15.42
CA VAL A 376 -7.00 -0.56 -16.51
C VAL A 376 -7.51 -1.63 -17.49
N PHE A 377 -6.61 -2.53 -17.93
CA PHE A 377 -7.01 -3.65 -18.80
C PHE A 377 -8.00 -4.58 -18.10
N ALA A 378 -7.82 -4.89 -16.82
CA ALA A 378 -8.73 -5.73 -16.06
C ALA A 378 -10.14 -5.13 -16.00
N GLY A 379 -10.27 -3.80 -15.87
CA GLY A 379 -11.58 -3.13 -15.91
C GLY A 379 -12.29 -3.32 -17.25
N PHE A 380 -11.56 -3.10 -18.35
CA PHE A 380 -12.08 -3.34 -19.68
C PHE A 380 -12.45 -4.81 -19.90
N LEU A 381 -11.57 -5.74 -19.52
CA LEU A 381 -11.80 -7.18 -19.67
C LEU A 381 -12.95 -7.68 -18.79
N PHE A 382 -13.05 -7.20 -17.55
CA PHE A 382 -14.14 -7.59 -16.66
C PHE A 382 -15.49 -7.14 -17.19
N GLN A 383 -15.58 -5.94 -17.78
CA GLN A 383 -16.82 -5.45 -18.40
C GLN A 383 -17.31 -6.34 -19.55
N HIS A 384 -16.41 -6.94 -20.33
CA HIS A 384 -16.76 -7.70 -21.53
C HIS A 384 -16.72 -9.22 -21.34
N LEU A 385 -15.85 -9.72 -20.45
CA LEU A 385 -15.59 -11.14 -20.25
C LEU A 385 -16.01 -11.65 -18.86
N HIS A 386 -16.42 -10.76 -17.93
CA HIS A 386 -16.71 -11.09 -16.54
C HIS A 386 -15.62 -11.99 -15.91
N GLN A 387 -15.97 -13.21 -15.51
CA GLN A 387 -15.04 -14.18 -14.95
C GLN A 387 -13.86 -14.52 -15.88
N GLY A 388 -14.01 -14.35 -17.18
CA GLY A 388 -12.97 -14.61 -18.18
C GLY A 388 -11.71 -13.75 -17.96
N VAL A 389 -11.82 -12.60 -17.29
CA VAL A 389 -10.65 -11.78 -16.93
C VAL A 389 -9.63 -12.57 -16.12
N PHE A 390 -10.05 -13.47 -15.22
CA PHE A 390 -9.14 -14.25 -14.40
C PHE A 390 -8.38 -15.30 -15.22
N TRP A 391 -9.00 -15.87 -16.25
CA TRP A 391 -8.29 -16.71 -17.21
C TRP A 391 -7.23 -15.94 -17.98
N VAL A 392 -7.52 -14.69 -18.35
CA VAL A 392 -6.50 -13.80 -18.96
C VAL A 392 -5.37 -13.55 -17.98
N MET A 393 -5.63 -13.34 -16.68
CA MET A 393 -4.57 -13.21 -15.67
C MET A 393 -3.73 -14.48 -15.53
N ALA A 394 -4.32 -15.67 -15.64
CA ALA A 394 -3.57 -16.93 -15.69
C ALA A 394 -2.64 -16.99 -16.92
N LEU A 395 -3.11 -16.56 -18.08
CA LEU A 395 -2.28 -16.46 -19.30
C LEU A 395 -1.17 -15.44 -19.15
N VAL A 396 -1.40 -14.31 -18.47
CA VAL A 396 -0.37 -13.30 -18.17
C VAL A 396 0.70 -13.85 -17.24
N ALA A 397 0.34 -14.69 -16.26
CA ALA A 397 1.29 -15.31 -15.35
C ALA A 397 2.12 -16.42 -16.00
N LEU A 398 1.60 -17.09 -17.02
CA LEU A 398 2.23 -18.27 -17.64
C LEU A 398 3.65 -18.01 -18.19
N PRO A 399 3.92 -16.91 -18.94
CA PRO A 399 5.28 -16.65 -19.45
C PRO A 399 6.32 -16.43 -18.36
N ALA A 400 5.92 -16.08 -17.14
CA ALA A 400 6.85 -15.91 -16.03
C ALA A 400 7.62 -17.20 -15.72
N MET A 401 7.06 -18.38 -15.98
CA MET A 401 7.74 -19.66 -15.82
C MET A 401 9.03 -19.76 -16.67
N VAL A 402 9.03 -19.14 -17.84
CA VAL A 402 10.18 -19.16 -18.79
C VAL A 402 11.08 -17.94 -18.59
N LEU A 403 10.49 -16.78 -18.24
CA LEU A 403 11.20 -15.51 -18.09
C LEU A 403 11.97 -15.40 -16.78
N ARG A 404 11.84 -16.31 -15.85
CA ARG A 404 12.63 -16.34 -14.61
C ARG A 404 14.14 -16.23 -14.89
N PRO A 405 14.95 -15.66 -13.99
CA PRO A 405 16.40 -15.49 -14.17
C PRO A 405 17.09 -16.83 -14.48
N ARG A 406 18.07 -16.80 -15.41
CA ARG A 406 18.83 -18.00 -15.79
C ARG A 406 19.88 -18.39 -14.76
N VAL A 407 20.45 -17.39 -14.07
CA VAL A 407 21.46 -17.62 -13.02
C VAL A 407 20.75 -17.72 -11.68
N SER A 408 20.91 -18.84 -10.99
CA SER A 408 20.55 -18.92 -9.59
C SER A 408 21.51 -18.01 -8.83
N ALA A 409 20.98 -16.99 -8.11
CA ALA A 409 21.78 -16.38 -7.09
C ALA A 409 22.21 -17.50 -6.12
N GLN A 410 23.49 -17.75 -6.00
CA GLN A 410 24.02 -18.77 -5.10
C GLN A 410 23.48 -18.45 -3.71
N VAL A 411 22.83 -19.43 -3.09
CA VAL A 411 22.43 -19.35 -1.69
C VAL A 411 23.73 -19.24 -0.91
N ASN A 412 24.03 -18.05 -0.38
CA ASN A 412 25.12 -17.91 0.57
C ASN A 412 24.71 -18.67 1.84
N PRO A 413 25.40 -19.76 2.24
CA PRO A 413 24.99 -20.56 3.38
C PRO A 413 25.17 -19.86 4.74
N GLN A 414 25.66 -18.62 4.74
CA GLN A 414 26.04 -17.87 5.96
C GLN A 414 25.14 -16.63 6.22
N ALA A 415 23.96 -16.51 5.62
CA ALA A 415 23.01 -15.44 5.96
C ALA A 415 21.82 -15.98 6.78
#